data_26c2f8f5438b75510801c1b7905289dd
#
_entry.id   26c2f8f5438b75510801c1b7905289dd
#
_cell.length_a   1.000
_cell.length_b   1.000
_cell.length_c   1.000
_cell.angle_alpha   90.00
_cell.angle_beta   90.00
_cell.angle_gamma   90.00
#
_symmetry.space_group_name_H-M   'P 1'
#
loop_
_entity.id
_entity.type
_entity.pdbx_description
1 polymer ?
#
loop_
_entity_poly.entity_id
_entity_poly.type
_entity_poly.pdbx_seq_one_letter_code
_entity_poly.pdbx_strand_id
1 'polypeptide(L)'
;MQLKVYLFEDLALKNALQPLTQHRKVAELWIGTSTLESKWPTRVSKADQADILVMSGVVPTPPTYTLLDHLPHDSSYVYEGQVLAQRGQGTNHLEQHLPFLQHPEDLLAYQAEFLRAEIMGNNPDSGNNTFIAPENIYIHPSAQVQGSILDASNGPIYIGEEVNIQIGTLIQGPAALLTGATTNIGAKIRPNTTIGPGCKVGGEINHCIFFPFSNKAHEGYVGNSVVGSFSNLGALTNGSNLRNDIQTVSLYDYALKESRNTGLKSLGQIIGDFVTTGVGTNLNTGTVIGSHCNLSSIGFPPRYIPSFSYGEYPSLKPFDFEKAFASACAWMQLKNQEIPENLRQSMEEIWKADTSFRN
;
A
#
# COMPACT_ATOMS: atom_id res chain seq x y z
N MET A 1 -15.89 -19.39 20.77
CA MET A 1 -14.51 -19.08 21.21
C MET A 1 -13.79 -18.56 19.99
N GLN A 2 -13.22 -17.36 20.01
CA GLN A 2 -12.51 -16.83 18.83
C GLN A 2 -11.21 -17.60 18.67
N LEU A 3 -10.94 -18.15 17.47
CA LEU A 3 -9.73 -18.91 17.13
C LEU A 3 -8.48 -18.03 17.28
N LYS A 4 -7.45 -18.54 17.94
CA LYS A 4 -6.14 -17.91 17.98
C LYS A 4 -5.40 -18.18 16.68
N VAL A 5 -5.01 -17.12 15.98
CA VAL A 5 -4.39 -17.16 14.65
C VAL A 5 -2.91 -16.84 14.72
N TYR A 6 -2.07 -17.68 14.11
CA TYR A 6 -0.68 -17.35 13.80
C TYR A 6 -0.52 -17.15 12.30
N LEU A 7 0.07 -16.04 11.89
CA LEU A 7 0.33 -15.72 10.49
C LEU A 7 1.72 -16.23 10.10
N PHE A 8 1.77 -17.21 9.19
CA PHE A 8 3.04 -17.68 8.63
C PHE A 8 3.36 -16.99 7.31
N GLU A 9 4.64 -16.71 7.08
CA GLU A 9 5.13 -16.11 5.85
C GLU A 9 5.39 -17.17 4.78
N ASP A 10 4.82 -16.99 3.60
CA ASP A 10 5.15 -17.77 2.41
C ASP A 10 6.16 -16.98 1.55
N LEU A 11 7.31 -17.59 1.25
CA LEU A 11 8.40 -16.90 0.56
C LEU A 11 8.08 -16.65 -0.92
N ALA A 12 7.32 -17.55 -1.57
CA ALA A 12 6.91 -17.37 -2.96
C ALA A 12 5.94 -16.20 -3.07
N LEU A 13 4.96 -16.13 -2.16
CA LEU A 13 4.05 -15.00 -2.07
C LEU A 13 4.77 -13.69 -1.77
N LYS A 14 5.71 -13.70 -0.81
CA LYS A 14 6.50 -12.51 -0.51
C LYS A 14 7.24 -11.99 -1.74
N ASN A 15 7.81 -12.88 -2.55
CA ASN A 15 8.48 -12.51 -3.79
C ASN A 15 7.51 -11.99 -4.85
N ALA A 16 6.31 -12.57 -4.98
CA ALA A 16 5.29 -12.13 -5.92
C ALA A 16 4.75 -10.72 -5.61
N LEU A 17 4.74 -10.34 -4.32
CA LEU A 17 4.26 -9.03 -3.84
C LEU A 17 5.35 -7.92 -3.84
N GLN A 18 6.57 -8.20 -4.34
CA GLN A 18 7.57 -7.15 -4.52
C GLN A 18 7.11 -6.12 -5.55
N PRO A 19 7.53 -4.84 -5.42
CA PRO A 19 8.53 -4.31 -4.47
C PRO A 19 8.00 -3.99 -3.06
N LEU A 20 6.71 -4.15 -2.80
CA LEU A 20 6.07 -3.72 -1.55
C LEU A 20 6.53 -4.51 -0.31
N THR A 21 7.06 -5.71 -0.51
CA THR A 21 7.51 -6.63 0.55
C THR A 21 9.03 -6.70 0.71
N GLN A 22 9.77 -5.83 0.04
CA GLN A 22 11.24 -5.82 0.12
C GLN A 22 11.75 -5.50 1.54
N HIS A 23 11.08 -4.58 2.25
CA HIS A 23 11.46 -4.17 3.61
C HIS A 23 10.50 -4.65 4.70
N ARG A 24 9.48 -5.44 4.36
CA ARG A 24 8.45 -5.86 5.31
C ARG A 24 7.92 -7.24 5.01
N LYS A 25 7.22 -7.80 5.97
CA LYS A 25 6.44 -9.03 5.81
C LYS A 25 5.15 -8.75 5.03
N VAL A 26 4.59 -9.79 4.42
CA VAL A 26 3.28 -9.68 3.75
C VAL A 26 2.19 -9.21 4.71
N ALA A 27 2.21 -9.70 5.96
CA ALA A 27 1.25 -9.30 6.99
C ALA A 27 1.30 -7.80 7.36
N GLU A 28 2.41 -7.12 7.09
CA GLU A 28 2.62 -5.69 7.36
C GLU A 28 2.18 -4.78 6.20
N LEU A 29 1.63 -5.33 5.12
CA LEU A 29 1.07 -4.55 4.02
C LEU A 29 -0.18 -3.80 4.48
N TRP A 30 -0.30 -2.54 4.06
CA TRP A 30 -1.40 -1.66 4.40
C TRP A 30 -2.59 -1.84 3.44
N ILE A 31 -3.79 -1.91 4.03
CA ILE A 31 -5.05 -1.96 3.31
C ILE A 31 -6.17 -1.40 4.21
N GLY A 32 -7.16 -0.68 3.67
CA GLY A 32 -8.16 -0.03 4.51
C GLY A 32 -7.51 0.97 5.47
N THR A 33 -7.74 0.83 6.77
CA THR A 33 -7.26 1.75 7.81
C THR A 33 -6.03 1.22 8.59
N SER A 34 -5.54 0.01 8.30
CA SER A 34 -4.44 -0.61 9.06
C SER A 34 -3.69 -1.67 8.25
N THR A 35 -2.71 -2.35 8.86
CA THR A 35 -2.01 -3.48 8.24
C THR A 35 -2.87 -4.74 8.22
N LEU A 36 -2.58 -5.68 7.32
CA LEU A 36 -3.27 -6.98 7.25
C LEU A 36 -3.23 -7.70 8.59
N GLU A 37 -2.08 -7.72 9.26
CA GLU A 37 -1.96 -8.40 10.56
C GLU A 37 -2.82 -7.78 11.66
N SER A 38 -3.01 -6.47 11.64
CA SER A 38 -3.83 -5.75 12.61
C SER A 38 -5.32 -6.08 12.51
N LYS A 39 -5.74 -6.64 11.39
CA LYS A 39 -7.13 -7.06 11.14
C LYS A 39 -7.47 -8.42 11.75
N TRP A 40 -6.47 -9.15 12.26
CA TRP A 40 -6.67 -10.43 12.94
C TRP A 40 -6.79 -10.22 14.47
N PRO A 41 -8.01 -10.22 15.04
CA PRO A 41 -8.25 -9.76 16.42
C PRO A 41 -7.63 -10.68 17.48
N THR A 42 -7.39 -11.94 17.14
CA THR A 42 -6.87 -12.97 18.06
C THR A 42 -5.50 -13.49 17.64
N ARG A 43 -4.70 -12.63 17.00
CA ARG A 43 -3.34 -13.00 16.56
C ARG A 43 -2.43 -13.33 17.74
N VAL A 44 -1.65 -14.41 17.60
CA VAL A 44 -0.58 -14.82 18.51
C VAL A 44 0.79 -14.72 17.86
N SER A 45 1.83 -14.53 18.66
CA SER A 45 3.20 -14.33 18.16
C SER A 45 3.98 -15.63 17.91
N LYS A 46 3.46 -16.77 18.38
CA LYS A 46 4.09 -18.08 18.25
C LYS A 46 3.12 -19.11 17.73
N ALA A 47 3.60 -19.99 16.85
CA ALA A 47 2.79 -21.02 16.22
C ALA A 47 2.22 -22.05 17.21
N ASP A 48 2.98 -22.38 18.25
CA ASP A 48 2.58 -23.33 19.32
C ASP A 48 1.44 -22.81 20.22
N GLN A 49 1.13 -21.52 20.14
CA GLN A 49 0.04 -20.87 20.87
C GLN A 49 -1.24 -20.73 20.03
N ALA A 50 -1.18 -21.07 18.75
CA ALA A 50 -2.26 -20.88 17.83
C ALA A 50 -3.21 -22.08 17.76
N ASP A 51 -4.50 -21.80 17.57
CA ASP A 51 -5.49 -22.80 17.19
C ASP A 51 -5.43 -23.12 15.69
N ILE A 52 -4.98 -22.13 14.91
CA ILE A 52 -4.88 -22.21 13.45
C ILE A 52 -3.69 -21.40 12.93
N LEU A 53 -2.99 -21.96 11.94
CA LEU A 53 -1.95 -21.27 11.17
C LEU A 53 -2.58 -20.74 9.89
N VAL A 54 -2.36 -19.48 9.54
CA VAL A 54 -2.91 -18.85 8.34
C VAL A 54 -1.78 -18.20 7.55
N MET A 55 -1.77 -18.37 6.24
CA MET A 55 -0.81 -17.69 5.37
C MET A 55 -1.00 -16.18 5.45
N SER A 56 0.08 -15.44 5.59
CA SER A 56 0.08 -13.99 5.88
C SER A 56 -0.60 -13.13 4.81
N GLY A 57 -0.77 -13.64 3.60
CA GLY A 57 -1.50 -12.98 2.52
C GLY A 57 -3.00 -13.26 2.47
N VAL A 58 -3.52 -14.15 3.31
CA VAL A 58 -4.98 -14.41 3.38
C VAL A 58 -5.68 -13.14 3.90
N VAL A 59 -6.70 -12.73 3.16
CA VAL A 59 -7.44 -11.48 3.45
C VAL A 59 -8.53 -11.76 4.48
N PRO A 60 -8.49 -11.11 5.67
CA PRO A 60 -9.39 -11.39 6.77
C PRO A 60 -10.77 -10.72 6.57
N THR A 61 -11.60 -11.32 5.76
CA THR A 61 -13.00 -10.93 5.53
C THR A 61 -13.97 -11.77 6.37
N PRO A 62 -15.22 -11.34 6.58
CA PRO A 62 -16.22 -12.16 7.26
C PRO A 62 -16.38 -13.57 6.68
N PRO A 63 -16.43 -13.79 5.35
CA PRO A 63 -16.40 -15.13 4.77
C PRO A 63 -15.14 -15.93 5.15
N THR A 64 -13.97 -15.30 5.18
CA THR A 64 -12.71 -15.94 5.59
C THR A 64 -12.82 -16.50 7.01
N TYR A 65 -13.27 -15.69 7.96
CA TYR A 65 -13.46 -16.16 9.34
C TYR A 65 -14.41 -17.33 9.45
N THR A 66 -15.54 -17.28 8.71
CA THR A 66 -16.50 -18.38 8.68
C THR A 66 -15.88 -19.68 8.17
N LEU A 67 -15.09 -19.62 7.09
CA LEU A 67 -14.40 -20.78 6.55
C LEU A 67 -13.36 -21.33 7.54
N LEU A 68 -12.57 -20.46 8.18
CA LEU A 68 -11.56 -20.88 9.16
C LEU A 68 -12.18 -21.56 10.38
N ASP A 69 -13.33 -21.08 10.86
CA ASP A 69 -14.06 -21.71 11.98
C ASP A 69 -14.52 -23.14 11.64
N HIS A 70 -14.82 -23.40 10.36
CA HIS A 70 -15.24 -24.71 9.87
C HIS A 70 -14.09 -25.63 9.43
N LEU A 71 -12.83 -25.16 9.44
CA LEU A 71 -11.68 -26.00 9.11
C LEU A 71 -11.56 -27.15 10.14
N PRO A 72 -11.70 -28.44 9.74
CA PRO A 72 -11.60 -29.55 10.67
C PRO A 72 -10.22 -29.66 11.32
N HIS A 73 -10.15 -30.32 12.48
CA HIS A 73 -8.87 -30.62 13.10
C HIS A 73 -8.01 -31.52 12.20
N ASP A 74 -6.69 -31.37 12.27
CA ASP A 74 -5.70 -32.05 11.43
C ASP A 74 -5.90 -31.87 9.92
N SER A 75 -6.51 -30.75 9.51
CA SER A 75 -6.77 -30.42 8.11
C SER A 75 -6.12 -29.11 7.69
N SER A 76 -5.93 -28.95 6.39
CA SER A 76 -5.53 -27.69 5.77
C SER A 76 -6.44 -27.31 4.62
N TYR A 77 -6.69 -26.01 4.44
CA TYR A 77 -7.22 -25.45 3.21
C TYR A 77 -6.08 -25.23 2.22
N VAL A 78 -6.21 -25.81 1.04
CA VAL A 78 -5.23 -25.73 -0.04
C VAL A 78 -5.90 -25.15 -1.27
N TYR A 79 -5.21 -24.30 -2.01
CA TYR A 79 -5.63 -23.78 -3.30
C TYR A 79 -4.44 -23.80 -4.26
N GLU A 80 -4.60 -24.45 -5.42
CA GLU A 80 -3.54 -24.60 -6.43
C GLU A 80 -2.20 -25.15 -5.84
N GLY A 81 -2.29 -26.06 -4.89
CA GLY A 81 -1.13 -26.66 -4.22
C GLY A 81 -0.51 -25.80 -3.10
N GLN A 82 -1.02 -24.60 -2.86
CA GLN A 82 -0.55 -23.72 -1.80
C GLN A 82 -1.42 -23.85 -0.55
N VAL A 83 -0.79 -24.03 0.63
CA VAL A 83 -1.50 -24.07 1.91
C VAL A 83 -1.89 -22.66 2.32
N LEU A 84 -3.20 -22.39 2.41
CA LEU A 84 -3.73 -21.10 2.84
C LEU A 84 -4.01 -21.04 4.35
N ALA A 85 -4.47 -22.15 4.93
CA ALA A 85 -4.70 -22.28 6.37
C ALA A 85 -4.52 -23.74 6.82
N GLN A 86 -4.08 -23.92 8.08
CA GLN A 86 -3.84 -25.24 8.65
C GLN A 86 -4.26 -25.29 10.11
N ARG A 87 -4.95 -26.38 10.50
CA ARG A 87 -5.35 -26.65 11.88
C ARG A 87 -4.79 -28.02 12.31
N GLY A 88 -4.11 -28.06 13.46
CA GLY A 88 -3.39 -29.26 13.92
C GLY A 88 -2.26 -29.64 12.98
N GLN A 89 -2.11 -30.95 12.68
CA GLN A 89 -1.05 -31.47 11.81
C GLN A 89 -1.26 -31.15 10.31
N GLY A 90 -2.47 -30.75 9.92
CA GLY A 90 -2.78 -30.37 8.52
C GLY A 90 -2.64 -31.50 7.51
N THR A 91 -2.79 -32.77 7.94
CA THR A 91 -2.56 -33.95 7.09
C THR A 91 -3.66 -34.22 6.07
N ASN A 92 -4.87 -33.72 6.33
CA ASN A 92 -6.00 -33.82 5.41
C ASN A 92 -6.14 -32.52 4.61
N HIS A 93 -5.85 -32.59 3.29
CA HIS A 93 -5.90 -31.42 2.41
C HIS A 93 -7.29 -31.27 1.80
N LEU A 94 -7.92 -30.12 2.04
CA LEU A 94 -9.23 -29.75 1.50
C LEU A 94 -9.03 -28.62 0.48
N GLU A 95 -9.43 -28.88 -0.76
CA GLU A 95 -9.40 -27.83 -1.78
C GLU A 95 -10.41 -26.75 -1.45
N GLN A 96 -9.93 -25.57 -1.07
CA GLN A 96 -10.76 -24.44 -0.67
C GLN A 96 -10.10 -23.13 -0.99
N HIS A 97 -10.76 -22.31 -1.81
CA HIS A 97 -10.33 -20.95 -2.05
C HIS A 97 -10.68 -20.07 -0.84
N LEU A 98 -9.67 -19.42 -0.28
CA LEU A 98 -9.83 -18.25 0.62
C LEU A 98 -9.43 -17.00 -0.15
N PRO A 99 -10.04 -15.83 0.12
CA PRO A 99 -9.52 -14.57 -0.39
C PRO A 99 -8.07 -14.37 0.06
N PHE A 100 -7.12 -14.20 -0.85
CA PHE A 100 -5.73 -13.91 -0.52
C PHE A 100 -5.07 -13.06 -1.61
N LEU A 101 -4.01 -12.36 -1.24
CA LEU A 101 -3.20 -11.59 -2.16
C LEU A 101 -2.33 -12.54 -2.98
N GLN A 102 -2.32 -12.37 -4.28
CA GLN A 102 -1.43 -13.06 -5.22
C GLN A 102 -0.42 -12.07 -5.83
N HIS A 103 -0.86 -10.84 -6.02
CA HIS A 103 -0.12 -9.79 -6.69
C HIS A 103 -0.28 -8.44 -5.97
N PRO A 104 0.67 -7.48 -6.15
CA PRO A 104 0.63 -6.19 -5.44
C PRO A 104 -0.65 -5.38 -5.69
N GLU A 105 -1.22 -5.46 -6.89
CA GLU A 105 -2.46 -4.76 -7.24
C GLU A 105 -3.71 -5.30 -6.54
N ASP A 106 -3.66 -6.50 -5.96
CA ASP A 106 -4.79 -7.07 -5.22
C ASP A 106 -5.12 -6.23 -3.97
N LEU A 107 -4.14 -5.51 -3.42
CA LEU A 107 -4.39 -4.53 -2.36
C LEU A 107 -5.46 -3.51 -2.77
N LEU A 108 -5.42 -3.04 -4.01
CA LEU A 108 -6.41 -2.08 -4.52
C LEU A 108 -7.78 -2.73 -4.71
N ALA A 109 -7.83 -4.01 -5.08
CA ALA A 109 -9.08 -4.74 -5.26
C ALA A 109 -9.89 -4.85 -3.95
N TYR A 110 -9.22 -5.11 -2.83
CA TYR A 110 -9.86 -5.22 -1.51
C TYR A 110 -10.03 -3.88 -0.79
N GLN A 111 -9.38 -2.81 -1.24
CA GLN A 111 -9.32 -1.52 -0.54
C GLN A 111 -10.69 -0.94 -0.19
N ALA A 112 -11.60 -0.91 -1.16
CA ALA A 112 -12.93 -0.34 -0.96
C ALA A 112 -13.77 -1.10 0.06
N GLU A 113 -13.67 -2.43 0.08
CA GLU A 113 -14.38 -3.29 1.02
C GLU A 113 -13.93 -3.00 2.46
N PHE A 114 -12.61 -2.96 2.70
CA PHE A 114 -12.08 -2.65 4.03
C PHE A 114 -12.44 -1.25 4.50
N LEU A 115 -12.31 -0.24 3.65
CA LEU A 115 -12.71 1.13 4.03
C LEU A 115 -14.17 1.22 4.44
N ARG A 116 -15.07 0.51 3.73
CA ARG A 116 -16.49 0.48 4.06
C ARG A 116 -16.80 -0.30 5.33
N ALA A 117 -16.06 -1.38 5.59
CA ALA A 117 -16.29 -2.24 6.75
C ALA A 117 -15.70 -1.67 8.04
N GLU A 118 -14.60 -0.93 7.97
CA GLU A 118 -13.83 -0.47 9.13
C GLU A 118 -14.21 0.92 9.60
N ILE A 119 -14.77 1.77 8.74
CA ILE A 119 -15.07 3.17 9.07
C ILE A 119 -16.53 3.31 9.51
N MET A 120 -16.69 3.76 10.76
CA MET A 120 -17.99 4.16 11.30
C MET A 120 -17.94 5.66 11.59
N GLY A 121 -18.94 6.41 11.06
CA GLY A 121 -19.02 7.83 11.28
C GLY A 121 -19.39 8.20 12.72
N ASN A 122 -18.98 9.40 13.13
CA ASN A 122 -19.36 9.98 14.42
C ASN A 122 -20.17 11.28 14.30
N ASN A 123 -20.65 11.57 13.08
CA ASN A 123 -21.48 12.74 12.77
C ASN A 123 -20.88 14.06 13.32
N PRO A 124 -19.66 14.44 12.90
CA PRO A 124 -18.96 15.58 13.46
C PRO A 124 -19.64 16.92 13.12
N ASP A 125 -19.42 17.93 13.97
CA ASP A 125 -19.80 19.30 13.64
C ASP A 125 -18.95 19.81 12.46
N SER A 126 -19.60 20.39 11.46
CA SER A 126 -18.94 20.87 10.26
C SER A 126 -18.12 22.14 10.48
N GLY A 127 -18.47 22.97 11.47
CA GLY A 127 -17.81 24.27 11.66
C GLY A 127 -17.81 25.10 10.38
N ASN A 128 -16.61 25.45 9.88
CA ASN A 128 -16.44 26.21 8.62
C ASN A 128 -16.23 25.31 7.38
N ASN A 129 -16.55 24.03 7.50
CA ASN A 129 -16.42 23.05 6.41
C ASN A 129 -17.79 22.73 5.80
N THR A 130 -17.79 22.07 4.65
CA THR A 130 -19.01 21.50 4.05
C THR A 130 -18.96 19.98 4.14
N PHE A 131 -19.89 19.38 4.88
CA PHE A 131 -20.02 17.92 4.99
C PHE A 131 -21.29 17.44 4.29
N ILE A 132 -21.14 16.44 3.42
CA ILE A 132 -22.23 15.76 2.74
C ILE A 132 -22.28 14.33 3.29
N ALA A 133 -23.48 13.90 3.75
CA ALA A 133 -23.71 12.66 4.50
C ALA A 133 -22.82 12.57 5.76
N PRO A 134 -22.92 13.55 6.69
CA PRO A 134 -22.01 13.64 7.86
C PRO A 134 -22.08 12.42 8.78
N GLU A 135 -23.18 11.68 8.79
CA GLU A 135 -23.34 10.43 9.53
C GLU A 135 -22.33 9.35 9.14
N ASN A 136 -21.75 9.43 7.93
CA ASN A 136 -20.72 8.55 7.41
C ASN A 136 -19.30 9.13 7.55
N ILE A 137 -19.14 10.28 8.21
CA ILE A 137 -17.85 10.92 8.43
C ILE A 137 -17.39 10.68 9.87
N TYR A 138 -16.19 10.19 10.05
CA TYR A 138 -15.49 10.15 11.33
C TYR A 138 -14.36 11.17 11.32
N ILE A 139 -14.31 12.04 12.35
CA ILE A 139 -13.20 12.95 12.59
C ILE A 139 -12.72 12.76 14.03
N HIS A 140 -11.45 12.43 14.19
CA HIS A 140 -10.82 12.34 15.51
C HIS A 140 -10.75 13.74 16.16
N PRO A 141 -10.96 13.86 17.49
CA PRO A 141 -10.99 15.16 18.18
C PRO A 141 -9.71 16.00 18.06
N SER A 142 -8.53 15.35 17.86
CA SER A 142 -7.26 16.05 17.65
C SER A 142 -7.01 16.48 16.20
N ALA A 143 -7.85 16.05 15.25
CA ALA A 143 -7.68 16.42 13.85
C ALA A 143 -8.07 17.88 13.60
N GLN A 144 -7.40 18.50 12.65
CA GLN A 144 -7.68 19.86 12.19
C GLN A 144 -8.23 19.82 10.78
N VAL A 145 -9.46 20.33 10.59
CA VAL A 145 -10.13 20.40 9.28
C VAL A 145 -10.58 21.83 9.05
N GLN A 146 -10.07 22.46 7.99
CA GLN A 146 -10.30 23.91 7.77
C GLN A 146 -10.80 24.18 6.34
N GLY A 147 -11.98 24.78 6.19
CA GLY A 147 -12.50 25.28 4.92
C GLY A 147 -12.50 24.24 3.79
N SER A 148 -12.89 23.01 4.10
CA SER A 148 -12.78 21.84 3.23
C SER A 148 -14.16 21.27 2.93
N ILE A 149 -14.26 20.45 1.87
CA ILE A 149 -15.47 19.73 1.50
C ILE A 149 -15.24 18.23 1.65
N LEU A 150 -16.03 17.56 2.50
CA LEU A 150 -16.00 16.11 2.71
C LEU A 150 -17.33 15.53 2.24
N ASP A 151 -17.30 14.73 1.18
CA ASP A 151 -18.47 14.07 0.58
C ASP A 151 -18.45 12.57 0.85
N ALA A 152 -19.22 12.13 1.83
CA ALA A 152 -19.36 10.72 2.22
C ALA A 152 -20.64 10.06 1.64
N SER A 153 -21.28 10.64 0.63
CA SER A 153 -22.49 10.11 0.01
C SER A 153 -22.29 8.74 -0.65
N ASN A 154 -21.08 8.45 -1.15
CA ASN A 154 -20.74 7.19 -1.81
C ASN A 154 -19.92 6.24 -0.95
N GLY A 155 -19.63 6.57 0.30
CA GLY A 155 -18.90 5.76 1.24
C GLY A 155 -18.26 6.57 2.35
N PRO A 156 -17.83 5.91 3.45
CA PRO A 156 -17.41 6.61 4.65
C PRO A 156 -16.07 7.31 4.49
N ILE A 157 -15.85 8.36 5.31
CA ILE A 157 -14.59 9.10 5.41
C ILE A 157 -14.06 8.99 6.83
N TYR A 158 -12.78 8.62 6.98
CA TYR A 158 -12.08 8.57 8.24
C TYR A 158 -10.95 9.60 8.27
N ILE A 159 -11.02 10.52 9.23
CA ILE A 159 -9.96 11.49 9.54
C ILE A 159 -9.40 11.14 10.92
N GLY A 160 -8.20 10.58 10.93
CA GLY A 160 -7.55 10.02 12.12
C GLY A 160 -6.92 11.06 13.03
N GLU A 161 -6.23 10.55 14.05
CA GLU A 161 -5.54 11.34 15.06
C GLU A 161 -4.48 12.26 14.44
N GLU A 162 -4.42 13.53 14.90
CA GLU A 162 -3.46 14.54 14.46
C GLU A 162 -3.43 14.80 12.95
N VAL A 163 -4.46 14.40 12.22
CA VAL A 163 -4.58 14.70 10.79
C VAL A 163 -4.81 16.19 10.58
N ASN A 164 -4.14 16.76 9.58
CA ASN A 164 -4.30 18.17 9.22
C ASN A 164 -4.82 18.31 7.78
N ILE A 165 -6.08 18.68 7.63
CA ILE A 165 -6.73 18.97 6.35
C ILE A 165 -6.70 20.47 6.10
N GLN A 166 -5.83 20.89 5.15
CA GLN A 166 -5.69 22.31 4.82
C GLN A 166 -6.82 22.81 3.93
N ILE A 167 -7.02 24.12 3.95
CA ILE A 167 -8.10 24.84 3.27
C ILE A 167 -8.24 24.47 1.79
N GLY A 168 -9.50 24.34 1.32
CA GLY A 168 -9.83 24.04 -0.06
C GLY A 168 -9.66 22.55 -0.43
N THR A 169 -9.33 21.67 0.52
CA THR A 169 -9.28 20.23 0.28
C THR A 169 -10.66 19.66 -0.02
N LEU A 170 -10.74 18.80 -1.04
CA LEU A 170 -11.93 18.02 -1.42
C LEU A 170 -11.67 16.55 -1.16
N ILE A 171 -12.52 15.90 -0.35
CA ILE A 171 -12.43 14.47 -0.07
C ILE A 171 -13.72 13.77 -0.44
N GLN A 172 -13.64 12.72 -1.25
CA GLN A 172 -14.78 11.85 -1.56
C GLN A 172 -14.56 10.46 -0.96
N GLY A 173 -15.52 9.98 -0.21
CA GLY A 173 -15.48 8.63 0.37
C GLY A 173 -15.81 7.49 -0.61
N PRO A 174 -15.41 6.23 -0.33
CA PRO A 174 -14.70 5.87 0.91
C PRO A 174 -13.24 6.31 0.89
N ALA A 175 -12.77 6.91 1.97
CA ALA A 175 -11.39 7.41 2.10
C ALA A 175 -10.94 7.41 3.56
N ALA A 176 -9.66 7.17 3.80
CA ALA A 176 -9.04 7.26 5.11
C ALA A 176 -7.77 8.10 5.07
N LEU A 177 -7.66 9.06 5.99
CA LEU A 177 -6.43 9.77 6.29
C LEU A 177 -6.02 9.38 7.71
N LEU A 178 -4.87 8.71 7.82
CA LEU A 178 -4.44 8.08 9.06
C LEU A 178 -3.56 9.04 9.88
N THR A 179 -3.22 8.63 11.10
CA THR A 179 -2.53 9.43 12.12
C THR A 179 -1.44 10.33 11.55
N GLY A 180 -1.51 11.63 11.83
CA GLY A 180 -0.52 12.62 11.42
C GLY A 180 -0.45 12.90 9.91
N ALA A 181 -1.36 12.35 9.10
CA ALA A 181 -1.41 12.66 7.69
C ALA A 181 -1.80 14.13 7.44
N THR A 182 -1.27 14.71 6.37
CA THR A 182 -1.53 16.11 6.02
C THR A 182 -1.95 16.22 4.55
N THR A 183 -3.02 16.97 4.27
CA THR A 183 -3.30 17.44 2.91
C THR A 183 -2.77 18.85 2.73
N ASN A 184 -2.17 19.14 1.58
CA ASN A 184 -1.84 20.51 1.20
C ASN A 184 -3.08 21.25 0.65
N ILE A 185 -3.00 22.57 0.60
CA ILE A 185 -4.06 23.47 0.11
C ILE A 185 -4.61 22.96 -1.24
N GLY A 186 -5.93 22.81 -1.34
CA GLY A 186 -6.61 22.44 -2.58
C GLY A 186 -6.44 20.97 -3.02
N ALA A 187 -5.94 20.09 -2.15
CA ALA A 187 -5.83 18.66 -2.47
C ALA A 187 -7.19 18.04 -2.83
N LYS A 188 -7.17 17.06 -3.75
CA LYS A 188 -8.36 16.33 -4.20
C LYS A 188 -8.15 14.83 -3.95
N ILE A 189 -8.80 14.32 -2.90
CA ILE A 189 -8.75 12.91 -2.52
C ILE A 189 -10.02 12.23 -3.02
N ARG A 190 -9.83 11.34 -3.98
CA ARG A 190 -10.94 10.61 -4.63
C ARG A 190 -11.20 9.28 -3.92
N PRO A 191 -12.33 8.60 -4.21
CA PRO A 191 -12.74 7.38 -3.51
C PRO A 191 -11.68 6.26 -3.51
N ASN A 192 -11.84 5.33 -2.56
CA ASN A 192 -11.02 4.13 -2.35
C ASN A 192 -9.55 4.46 -2.04
N THR A 193 -9.31 5.57 -1.34
CA THR A 193 -7.96 6.07 -1.07
C THR A 193 -7.63 6.00 0.42
N THR A 194 -6.46 5.43 0.75
CA THR A 194 -5.84 5.52 2.08
C THR A 194 -4.57 6.35 2.01
N ILE A 195 -4.51 7.39 2.83
CA ILE A 195 -3.30 8.18 3.09
C ILE A 195 -2.75 7.71 4.43
N GLY A 196 -1.64 6.99 4.39
CA GLY A 196 -1.00 6.35 5.55
C GLY A 196 -0.47 7.32 6.60
N PRO A 197 -0.06 6.80 7.77
CA PRO A 197 0.48 7.63 8.85
C PRO A 197 1.63 8.52 8.41
N GLY A 198 1.61 9.79 8.84
CA GLY A 198 2.67 10.77 8.58
C GLY A 198 2.89 11.13 7.11
N CYS A 199 2.00 10.73 6.21
CA CYS A 199 2.04 11.10 4.80
C CYS A 199 1.65 12.56 4.58
N LYS A 200 2.22 13.16 3.51
CA LYS A 200 1.81 14.50 3.07
C LYS A 200 1.40 14.48 1.61
N VAL A 201 0.15 14.89 1.32
CA VAL A 201 -0.44 14.75 -0.01
C VAL A 201 -1.04 16.05 -0.53
N GLY A 202 -1.07 16.18 -1.87
CA GLY A 202 -1.62 17.31 -2.60
C GLY A 202 -1.86 16.93 -4.07
N GLY A 203 -2.44 17.83 -4.86
CA GLY A 203 -2.89 17.53 -6.21
C GLY A 203 -4.09 16.58 -6.22
N GLU A 204 -4.19 15.71 -7.21
CA GLU A 204 -5.29 14.74 -7.32
C GLU A 204 -4.79 13.31 -7.09
N ILE A 205 -5.44 12.62 -6.13
CA ILE A 205 -5.16 11.23 -5.76
C ILE A 205 -6.46 10.44 -5.84
N ASN A 206 -6.45 9.32 -6.58
CA ASN A 206 -7.64 8.54 -6.85
C ASN A 206 -7.37 7.04 -6.70
N HIS A 207 -8.10 6.36 -5.81
CA HIS A 207 -7.97 4.91 -5.61
C HIS A 207 -6.51 4.49 -5.36
N CYS A 208 -5.91 5.03 -4.30
CA CYS A 208 -4.50 4.81 -3.97
C CYS A 208 -4.32 4.35 -2.53
N ILE A 209 -3.22 3.66 -2.28
CA ILE A 209 -2.75 3.35 -0.94
C ILE A 209 -1.34 3.94 -0.79
N PHE A 210 -1.21 4.92 0.09
CA PHE A 210 0.07 5.51 0.48
C PHE A 210 0.52 4.87 1.80
N PHE A 211 1.64 4.18 1.79
CA PHE A 211 2.24 3.59 2.99
C PHE A 211 2.86 4.69 3.86
N PRO A 212 3.12 4.41 5.15
CA PRO A 212 3.54 5.43 6.10
C PRO A 212 4.71 6.31 5.62
N PHE A 213 4.65 7.60 5.96
CA PHE A 213 5.69 8.60 5.73
C PHE A 213 6.01 8.94 4.27
N SER A 214 5.21 8.47 3.32
CA SER A 214 5.36 8.83 1.91
C SER A 214 4.72 10.18 1.58
N ASN A 215 5.19 10.83 0.53
CA ASN A 215 4.71 12.15 0.14
C ASN A 215 4.36 12.21 -1.35
N LYS A 216 3.29 12.92 -1.66
CA LYS A 216 2.89 13.47 -2.96
C LYS A 216 2.35 14.89 -2.71
N ALA A 217 3.20 15.78 -2.18
CA ALA A 217 2.76 17.02 -1.53
C ALA A 217 2.23 18.10 -2.49
N HIS A 218 2.60 18.07 -3.76
CA HIS A 218 2.32 19.13 -4.74
C HIS A 218 1.35 18.68 -5.83
N GLU A 219 1.03 19.55 -6.78
CA GLU A 219 0.16 19.24 -7.93
C GLU A 219 0.67 18.05 -8.76
N GLY A 220 -0.22 17.46 -9.52
CA GLY A 220 -0.07 16.24 -10.32
C GLY A 220 -1.12 15.21 -9.98
N TYR A 221 -1.34 14.24 -10.87
CA TYR A 221 -2.31 13.17 -10.72
C TYR A 221 -1.63 11.82 -10.41
N VAL A 222 -2.15 11.08 -9.44
CA VAL A 222 -1.78 9.67 -9.19
C VAL A 222 -3.07 8.87 -8.97
N GLY A 223 -3.25 7.82 -9.76
CA GLY A 223 -4.46 6.99 -9.69
C GLY A 223 -4.16 5.50 -9.72
N ASN A 224 -5.00 4.69 -9.05
CA ASN A 224 -4.94 3.23 -8.97
C ASN A 224 -3.53 2.72 -8.64
N SER A 225 -2.91 3.28 -7.60
CA SER A 225 -1.49 3.08 -7.28
C SER A 225 -1.24 2.72 -5.82
N VAL A 226 -0.17 1.98 -5.59
CA VAL A 226 0.37 1.73 -4.24
C VAL A 226 1.74 2.38 -4.13
N VAL A 227 1.93 3.23 -3.12
CA VAL A 227 3.16 3.98 -2.88
C VAL A 227 3.79 3.53 -1.57
N GLY A 228 4.99 2.99 -1.64
CA GLY A 228 5.76 2.48 -0.50
C GLY A 228 6.21 3.56 0.47
N SER A 229 6.64 3.13 1.66
CA SER A 229 7.02 4.01 2.76
C SER A 229 8.22 4.89 2.43
N PHE A 230 8.26 6.09 3.02
CA PHE A 230 9.33 7.07 2.85
C PHE A 230 9.59 7.50 1.40
N SER A 231 8.67 7.19 0.48
CA SER A 231 8.78 7.61 -0.92
C SER A 231 8.30 9.05 -1.08
N ASN A 232 8.96 9.81 -1.96
CA ASN A 232 8.63 11.20 -2.21
C ASN A 232 8.45 11.48 -3.70
N LEU A 233 7.22 11.69 -4.10
CA LEU A 233 6.88 12.06 -5.47
C LEU A 233 7.00 13.58 -5.62
N GLY A 234 7.94 14.03 -6.44
CA GLY A 234 8.23 15.44 -6.67
C GLY A 234 7.03 16.21 -7.25
N ALA A 235 7.11 17.54 -7.23
CA ALA A 235 6.06 18.38 -7.77
C ALA A 235 5.77 18.02 -9.23
N LEU A 236 4.49 18.06 -9.64
CA LEU A 236 4.02 17.71 -10.98
C LEU A 236 4.36 16.25 -11.39
N THR A 237 4.62 15.36 -10.43
CA THR A 237 4.66 13.94 -10.76
C THR A 237 3.25 13.47 -11.12
N ASN A 238 3.11 12.90 -12.33
CA ASN A 238 1.88 12.34 -12.84
C ASN A 238 2.02 10.84 -13.06
N GLY A 239 1.00 10.09 -12.67
CA GLY A 239 0.92 8.64 -12.90
C GLY A 239 -0.32 8.29 -13.70
N SER A 240 -0.16 7.89 -14.96
CA SER A 240 -1.29 7.40 -15.76
C SER A 240 -1.80 6.08 -15.21
N ASN A 241 -3.13 5.91 -15.15
CA ASN A 241 -3.78 4.68 -14.72
C ASN A 241 -4.66 4.03 -15.80
N LEU A 242 -4.86 4.69 -16.92
CA LEU A 242 -5.62 4.18 -18.07
C LEU A 242 -4.78 4.31 -19.34
N ARG A 243 -4.68 3.24 -20.11
CA ARG A 243 -4.00 3.27 -21.41
C ARG A 243 -4.82 4.02 -22.45
N ASN A 244 -4.16 4.75 -23.36
CA ASN A 244 -4.83 5.48 -24.43
C ASN A 244 -5.59 4.56 -25.40
N ASP A 245 -5.16 3.29 -25.53
CA ASP A 245 -5.79 2.28 -26.38
C ASP A 245 -6.85 1.44 -25.65
N ILE A 246 -7.14 1.76 -24.36
CA ILE A 246 -8.15 1.08 -23.50
C ILE A 246 -7.90 -0.43 -23.35
N GLN A 247 -6.69 -0.89 -23.63
CA GLN A 247 -6.29 -2.28 -23.43
C GLN A 247 -5.94 -2.55 -21.94
N THR A 248 -5.86 -3.83 -21.59
CA THR A 248 -5.43 -4.25 -20.26
C THR A 248 -4.00 -3.82 -19.96
N VAL A 249 -3.74 -3.54 -18.68
CA VAL A 249 -2.43 -3.09 -18.19
C VAL A 249 -1.55 -4.29 -17.89
N SER A 250 -0.28 -4.23 -18.26
CA SER A 250 0.72 -5.21 -17.85
C SER A 250 1.58 -4.61 -16.72
N LEU A 251 1.92 -5.46 -15.72
CA LEU A 251 2.87 -5.17 -14.66
C LEU A 251 4.08 -6.09 -14.75
N TYR A 252 5.25 -5.59 -14.37
CA TYR A 252 6.41 -6.44 -14.11
C TYR A 252 6.15 -7.28 -12.86
N ASP A 253 6.37 -8.58 -12.97
CA ASP A 253 6.21 -9.56 -11.91
C ASP A 253 7.59 -10.04 -11.44
N TYR A 254 7.89 -9.84 -10.16
CA TYR A 254 9.20 -10.17 -9.60
C TYR A 254 9.45 -11.69 -9.48
N ALA A 255 8.38 -12.48 -9.30
CA ALA A 255 8.50 -13.93 -9.23
C ALA A 255 8.76 -14.53 -10.62
N LEU A 256 8.09 -14.01 -11.66
CA LEU A 256 8.26 -14.44 -13.04
C LEU A 256 9.47 -13.77 -13.74
N LYS A 257 9.94 -12.63 -13.22
CA LYS A 257 10.97 -11.76 -13.83
C LYS A 257 10.63 -11.27 -15.23
N GLU A 258 9.35 -11.13 -15.51
CA GLU A 258 8.82 -10.63 -16.77
C GLU A 258 7.52 -9.85 -16.55
N SER A 259 7.02 -9.20 -17.60
CA SER A 259 5.73 -8.51 -17.51
C SER A 259 4.58 -9.47 -17.77
N ARG A 260 3.61 -9.51 -16.85
CA ARG A 260 2.34 -10.23 -17.00
C ARG A 260 1.18 -9.29 -17.30
N ASN A 261 0.16 -9.79 -17.96
CA ASN A 261 -1.11 -9.10 -18.14
C ASN A 261 -1.93 -9.22 -16.84
N THR A 262 -2.38 -8.09 -16.27
CA THR A 262 -3.17 -8.07 -15.04
C THR A 262 -4.66 -8.34 -15.26
N GLY A 263 -5.16 -8.31 -16.48
CA GLY A 263 -6.59 -8.33 -16.79
C GLY A 263 -7.32 -7.00 -16.49
N LEU A 264 -6.66 -6.06 -15.79
CA LEU A 264 -7.24 -4.78 -15.39
C LEU A 264 -7.07 -3.73 -16.50
N LYS A 265 -8.10 -2.92 -16.73
CA LYS A 265 -8.03 -1.77 -17.65
C LYS A 265 -7.50 -0.50 -16.98
N SER A 266 -7.69 -0.39 -15.66
CA SER A 266 -7.25 0.76 -14.86
C SER A 266 -6.28 0.29 -13.79
N LEU A 267 -5.00 0.62 -13.95
CA LEU A 267 -3.95 0.33 -12.98
C LEU A 267 -2.80 1.32 -13.17
N GLY A 268 -2.43 1.99 -12.10
CA GLY A 268 -1.34 2.97 -12.07
C GLY A 268 0.01 2.34 -11.74
N GLN A 269 0.62 2.83 -10.68
CA GLN A 269 1.99 2.50 -10.31
C GLN A 269 2.04 1.62 -9.05
N ILE A 270 3.00 0.69 -9.02
CA ILE A 270 3.42 -0.01 -7.81
C ILE A 270 4.84 0.48 -7.47
N ILE A 271 4.94 1.24 -6.40
CA ILE A 271 6.18 1.95 -6.02
C ILE A 271 6.69 1.37 -4.71
N GLY A 272 7.94 0.93 -4.70
CA GLY A 272 8.62 0.44 -3.50
C GLY A 272 8.95 1.54 -2.49
N ASP A 273 9.67 1.18 -1.43
CA ASP A 273 10.05 2.11 -0.36
C ASP A 273 11.24 3.00 -0.76
N PHE A 274 11.32 4.17 -0.14
CA PHE A 274 12.42 5.12 -0.33
C PHE A 274 12.64 5.54 -1.80
N VAL A 275 11.58 5.56 -2.60
CA VAL A 275 11.63 6.05 -3.98
C VAL A 275 11.44 7.56 -3.99
N THR A 276 12.35 8.26 -4.67
CA THR A 276 12.23 9.71 -4.89
C THR A 276 12.11 10.00 -6.38
N THR A 277 11.19 10.88 -6.77
CA THR A 277 11.07 11.37 -8.14
C THR A 277 11.35 12.86 -8.22
N GLY A 278 12.01 13.28 -9.29
CA GLY A 278 12.22 14.70 -9.59
C GLY A 278 10.93 15.42 -10.00
N VAL A 279 11.00 16.74 -10.06
CA VAL A 279 9.89 17.59 -10.53
C VAL A 279 9.52 17.25 -11.96
N GLY A 280 8.20 17.15 -12.25
CA GLY A 280 7.69 16.88 -13.59
C GLY A 280 7.83 15.44 -14.09
N THR A 281 8.12 14.47 -13.20
CA THR A 281 8.20 13.06 -13.58
C THR A 281 6.84 12.54 -14.04
N ASN A 282 6.80 11.90 -15.23
CA ASN A 282 5.59 11.28 -15.77
C ASN A 282 5.76 9.76 -15.83
N LEU A 283 4.84 9.04 -15.20
CA LEU A 283 4.84 7.58 -15.11
C LEU A 283 3.73 6.98 -15.98
N ASN A 284 4.07 5.95 -16.74
CA ASN A 284 3.10 5.20 -17.53
C ASN A 284 2.18 4.33 -16.66
N THR A 285 1.05 3.92 -17.25
CA THR A 285 0.21 2.85 -16.69
C THR A 285 1.05 1.59 -16.44
N GLY A 286 0.85 0.96 -15.28
CA GLY A 286 1.54 -0.27 -14.93
C GLY A 286 3.04 -0.10 -14.70
N THR A 287 3.49 1.09 -14.29
CA THR A 287 4.91 1.27 -13.91
C THR A 287 5.17 0.65 -12.54
N VAL A 288 6.19 -0.21 -12.48
CA VAL A 288 6.71 -0.81 -11.25
C VAL A 288 8.08 -0.22 -10.95
N ILE A 289 8.25 0.37 -9.76
CA ILE A 289 9.51 0.98 -9.32
C ILE A 289 9.99 0.24 -8.08
N GLY A 290 11.15 -0.39 -8.16
CA GLY A 290 11.81 -1.03 -7.01
C GLY A 290 12.22 -0.02 -5.93
N SER A 291 12.56 -0.52 -4.74
CA SER A 291 12.92 0.36 -3.62
C SER A 291 14.26 1.10 -3.84
N HIS A 292 14.46 2.19 -3.11
CA HIS A 292 15.68 3.00 -3.11
C HIS A 292 16.03 3.62 -4.46
N CYS A 293 15.04 3.95 -5.29
CA CYS A 293 15.28 4.67 -6.54
C CYS A 293 15.30 6.18 -6.32
N ASN A 294 16.21 6.87 -7.03
CA ASN A 294 16.22 8.33 -7.08
C ASN A 294 16.21 8.74 -8.56
N LEU A 295 15.02 9.11 -9.03
CA LEU A 295 14.72 9.30 -10.45
C LEU A 295 14.51 10.77 -10.74
N SER A 296 15.17 11.27 -11.78
CA SER A 296 14.83 12.53 -12.43
C SER A 296 14.53 12.22 -13.89
N SER A 297 13.37 12.61 -14.43
CA SER A 297 12.99 12.20 -15.77
C SER A 297 12.34 13.31 -16.54
N ILE A 298 12.86 13.56 -17.74
CA ILE A 298 12.21 14.32 -18.81
C ILE A 298 11.58 13.28 -19.75
N GLY A 299 10.26 13.11 -19.68
CA GLY A 299 9.55 12.10 -20.46
C GLY A 299 9.11 10.90 -19.62
N PHE A 300 8.85 9.77 -20.29
CA PHE A 300 8.35 8.57 -19.65
C PHE A 300 9.47 7.56 -19.42
N PRO A 301 9.81 7.22 -18.17
CA PRO A 301 10.74 6.12 -17.90
C PRO A 301 10.14 4.77 -18.33
N PRO A 302 10.95 3.68 -18.36
CA PRO A 302 10.44 2.34 -18.63
C PRO A 302 9.40 1.93 -17.58
N ARG A 303 8.53 0.96 -17.91
CA ARG A 303 7.50 0.47 -16.99
C ARG A 303 8.06 -0.36 -15.83
N TYR A 304 9.23 -0.92 -15.97
CA TYR A 304 9.96 -1.54 -14.87
C TYR A 304 11.26 -0.78 -14.62
N ILE A 305 11.43 -0.35 -13.38
CA ILE A 305 12.63 0.33 -12.89
C ILE A 305 13.14 -0.49 -11.72
N PRO A 306 14.31 -1.16 -11.86
CA PRO A 306 14.89 -1.98 -10.81
C PRO A 306 15.20 -1.17 -9.55
N SER A 307 15.26 -1.85 -8.40
CA SER A 307 15.69 -1.24 -7.14
C SER A 307 17.08 -0.61 -7.27
N PHE A 308 17.34 0.45 -6.52
CA PHE A 308 18.60 1.20 -6.58
C PHE A 308 18.92 1.79 -7.96
N SER A 309 17.90 2.22 -8.70
CA SER A 309 18.09 3.02 -9.92
C SER A 309 18.30 4.49 -9.59
N TYR A 310 19.25 5.13 -10.26
CA TYR A 310 19.60 6.53 -10.08
C TYR A 310 19.69 7.27 -11.40
N GLY A 311 19.15 8.49 -11.43
CA GLY A 311 19.35 9.42 -12.52
C GLY A 311 18.17 9.54 -13.46
N GLU A 312 18.45 9.84 -14.72
CA GLU A 312 17.47 10.20 -15.74
C GLU A 312 17.39 9.14 -16.84
N TYR A 313 16.17 8.77 -17.25
CA TYR A 313 15.97 7.93 -18.43
C TYR A 313 16.30 8.74 -19.71
N PRO A 314 17.04 8.14 -20.72
CA PRO A 314 17.41 6.70 -20.78
C PRO A 314 18.73 6.33 -20.07
N SER A 315 19.37 7.24 -19.38
CA SER A 315 20.71 7.06 -18.80
C SER A 315 20.67 6.66 -17.32
N LEU A 316 19.70 5.81 -16.91
CA LEU A 316 19.63 5.28 -15.55
C LEU A 316 20.91 4.49 -15.20
N LYS A 317 21.38 4.67 -13.98
CA LYS A 317 22.58 4.04 -13.43
C LYS A 317 22.26 3.33 -12.12
N PRO A 318 23.09 2.37 -11.67
CA PRO A 318 23.00 1.88 -10.29
C PRO A 318 23.20 3.04 -9.31
N PHE A 319 22.34 3.13 -8.31
CA PHE A 319 22.53 4.04 -7.20
C PHE A 319 23.63 3.52 -6.30
N ASP A 320 24.63 4.33 -6.03
CA ASP A 320 25.69 3.98 -5.08
C ASP A 320 25.08 3.61 -3.73
N PHE A 321 25.47 2.47 -3.18
CA PHE A 321 24.85 1.93 -1.98
C PHE A 321 24.96 2.87 -0.78
N GLU A 322 26.13 3.47 -0.55
CA GLU A 322 26.34 4.35 0.61
C GLU A 322 25.52 5.65 0.48
N LYS A 323 25.38 6.17 -0.74
CA LYS A 323 24.51 7.34 -0.99
C LYS A 323 23.04 6.99 -0.82
N ALA A 324 22.60 5.82 -1.28
CA ALA A 324 21.24 5.35 -1.09
C ALA A 324 20.92 5.14 0.39
N PHE A 325 21.84 4.54 1.16
CA PHE A 325 21.70 4.36 2.60
C PHE A 325 21.63 5.71 3.35
N ALA A 326 22.53 6.62 3.04
CA ALA A 326 22.52 7.97 3.62
C ALA A 326 21.21 8.71 3.31
N SER A 327 20.69 8.56 2.07
CA SER A 327 19.40 9.14 1.68
C SER A 327 18.24 8.54 2.48
N ALA A 328 18.19 7.22 2.65
CA ALA A 328 17.16 6.56 3.44
C ALA A 328 17.18 7.04 4.91
N CYS A 329 18.35 7.11 5.54
CA CYS A 329 18.51 7.65 6.88
C CYS A 329 18.01 9.09 6.98
N ALA A 330 18.36 9.94 6.02
CA ALA A 330 17.92 11.35 5.99
C ALA A 330 16.40 11.49 5.88
N TRP A 331 15.73 10.66 5.05
CA TRP A 331 14.27 10.65 4.96
C TRP A 331 13.60 10.20 6.27
N MET A 332 14.15 9.18 6.95
CA MET A 332 13.62 8.74 8.25
C MET A 332 13.79 9.83 9.31
N GLN A 333 14.96 10.47 9.38
CA GLN A 333 15.22 11.58 10.31
C GLN A 333 14.31 12.78 10.04
N LEU A 334 14.07 13.15 8.76
CA LEU A 334 13.14 14.21 8.38
C LEU A 334 11.71 13.94 8.87
N LYS A 335 11.35 12.66 9.00
CA LYS A 335 10.05 12.21 9.50
C LYS A 335 10.08 11.90 11.02
N ASN A 336 11.13 12.27 11.74
CA ASN A 336 11.33 11.98 13.16
C ASN A 336 11.21 10.48 13.49
N GLN A 337 11.68 9.62 12.59
CA GLN A 337 11.65 8.17 12.78
C GLN A 337 13.04 7.66 13.17
N GLU A 338 13.06 6.69 14.07
CA GLU A 338 14.28 5.97 14.42
C GLU A 338 14.76 5.11 13.24
N ILE A 339 16.08 5.05 13.06
CA ILE A 339 16.69 4.22 12.03
C ILE A 339 16.81 2.80 12.60
N PRO A 340 16.11 1.78 12.02
CA PRO A 340 16.20 0.42 12.51
C PRO A 340 17.63 -0.12 12.39
N GLU A 341 18.10 -0.85 13.39
CA GLU A 341 19.45 -1.44 13.41
C GLU A 341 19.71 -2.33 12.19
N ASN A 342 18.69 -3.05 11.71
CA ASN A 342 18.78 -3.94 10.56
C ASN A 342 18.53 -3.26 9.21
N LEU A 343 18.27 -1.94 9.15
CA LEU A 343 17.98 -1.24 7.89
C LEU A 343 19.10 -1.47 6.86
N ARG A 344 20.36 -1.29 7.27
CA ARG A 344 21.50 -1.47 6.38
C ARG A 344 21.56 -2.88 5.80
N GLN A 345 21.39 -3.90 6.66
CA GLN A 345 21.39 -5.30 6.22
C GLN A 345 20.26 -5.58 5.23
N SER A 346 19.04 -5.14 5.53
CA SER A 346 17.88 -5.30 4.64
C SER A 346 18.11 -4.63 3.28
N MET A 347 18.69 -3.43 3.27
CA MET A 347 19.05 -2.74 2.03
C MET A 347 20.14 -3.50 1.23
N GLU A 348 21.14 -4.05 1.91
CA GLU A 348 22.19 -4.87 1.26
C GLU A 348 21.62 -6.14 0.61
N GLU A 349 20.66 -6.78 1.25
CA GLU A 349 19.99 -7.96 0.70
C GLU A 349 19.25 -7.63 -0.60
N ILE A 350 18.48 -6.53 -0.63
CA ILE A 350 17.77 -6.05 -1.83
C ILE A 350 18.81 -5.66 -2.91
N TRP A 351 19.86 -4.93 -2.52
CA TRP A 351 20.89 -4.46 -3.44
C TRP A 351 21.66 -5.63 -4.09
N LYS A 352 21.87 -6.73 -3.37
CA LYS A 352 22.49 -7.96 -3.89
C LYS A 352 21.55 -8.78 -4.77
N ALA A 353 20.25 -8.80 -4.44
CA ALA A 353 19.25 -9.56 -5.18
C ALA A 353 18.92 -8.93 -6.54
N ASP A 354 18.90 -7.60 -6.63
CA ASP A 354 18.60 -6.89 -7.88
C ASP A 354 19.88 -6.58 -8.65
N THR A 355 20.24 -7.49 -9.57
CA THR A 355 21.45 -7.39 -10.40
C THR A 355 21.19 -6.81 -11.78
N SER A 356 19.98 -6.32 -12.05
CA SER A 356 19.51 -5.92 -13.40
C SER A 356 20.38 -4.87 -14.09
N PHE A 357 21.17 -4.09 -13.33
CA PHE A 357 22.13 -3.09 -13.85
C PHE A 357 23.59 -3.56 -13.87
N ARG A 358 23.89 -4.79 -13.41
CA ARG A 358 25.28 -5.22 -13.20
C ARG A 358 25.79 -6.21 -14.24
N ASN A 359 24.92 -6.64 -15.14
CA ASN A 359 25.24 -7.56 -16.24
C ASN A 359 25.25 -6.83 -17.60
#